data_134ae1aaf46d2da8d2759a66c4964ea3
#
_entry.id   134ae1aaf46d2da8d2759a66c4964ea3
#
_cell.length_a   1.000
_cell.length_b   1.000
_cell.length_c   1.000
_cell.angle_alpha   90.00
_cell.angle_beta   90.00
_cell.angle_gamma   90.00
#
_symmetry.space_group_name_H-M   'P 1'
#
loop_
_entity.id
_entity.type
_entity.pdbx_description
1 polymer ?
#
loop_
_entity_poly.entity_id
_entity_poly.type
_entity_poly.pdbx_seq_one_letter_code
_entity_poly.pdbx_strand_id
1 'polypeptide(L)'
;MTTAATPSVGLVGWRGMVGSVLMQRMQDEGDFATINPVFFSTSNAGGPAPSLAGPAGGDTGRLEDAFDVETLAKLPMIVTAQGGEYTKQIHSALRSRGWDGLWIDAASTLRMNDDSIIVLDPINRDVIDKGLANGTKDFIGGNCTVSCMLMGLGGLFKNGLVEWGTSMTYQAASGGGARHMRELLSQFGTLNAQVSSELSDPASAILEIDRKVLAHQRSGIDATQFGVPLAGSLIPWIDADLGNGQSKEEWKAGKETNKILGTSGDEHIIMDGLCIRIGAMRSHSQALTLKLREDLSVPEIEKLLDADNEWATVVPNTKEASMEELTPVAASGTLKIPVGRLRKLEMGPQYISAFTVGDQLLWGAAEPLRRMLKIATGNL
;
A
#
# COMPACT_ATOMS: atom_id res chain seq x y z
N MET A 1 -28.76 20.73 19.39
CA MET A 1 -27.59 20.03 18.86
C MET A 1 -26.75 21.08 18.16
N THR A 2 -25.65 21.51 18.76
CA THR A 2 -24.68 22.39 18.11
C THR A 2 -24.03 21.56 16.98
N THR A 3 -24.27 21.93 15.74
CA THR A 3 -23.54 21.38 14.60
C THR A 3 -22.06 21.69 14.84
N ALA A 4 -21.25 20.66 15.10
CA ALA A 4 -19.82 20.83 15.18
C ALA A 4 -19.34 21.46 13.86
N ALA A 5 -18.50 22.48 13.95
CA ALA A 5 -17.97 23.13 12.73
C ALA A 5 -17.18 22.11 11.92
N THR A 6 -17.43 22.09 10.62
CA THR A 6 -16.69 21.22 9.65
C THR A 6 -15.18 21.50 9.77
N PRO A 7 -14.36 20.49 10.10
CA PRO A 7 -12.94 20.70 10.35
C PRO A 7 -12.18 21.06 9.07
N SER A 8 -11.24 22.01 9.18
CA SER A 8 -10.30 22.30 8.08
C SER A 8 -9.20 21.26 8.03
N VAL A 9 -8.91 20.74 6.84
CA VAL A 9 -7.93 19.69 6.62
C VAL A 9 -6.95 20.10 5.53
N GLY A 10 -5.66 20.13 5.86
CA GLY A 10 -4.59 20.35 4.89
C GLY A 10 -4.34 19.10 4.04
N LEU A 11 -4.35 19.26 2.73
CA LEU A 11 -4.08 18.17 1.77
C LEU A 11 -2.80 18.47 1.00
N VAL A 12 -1.74 17.68 1.27
CA VAL A 12 -0.41 17.86 0.69
C VAL A 12 -0.03 16.66 -0.18
N GLY A 13 0.55 16.89 -1.35
CA GLY A 13 0.95 15.82 -2.26
C GLY A 13 -0.22 15.17 -3.02
N TRP A 14 -1.37 15.79 -3.01
CA TRP A 14 -2.62 15.31 -3.61
C TRP A 14 -2.56 15.06 -5.12
N ARG A 15 -1.58 15.64 -5.86
CA ARG A 15 -1.34 15.39 -7.30
C ARG A 15 -0.38 14.23 -7.58
N GLY A 16 0.31 13.72 -6.57
CA GLY A 16 1.16 12.54 -6.68
C GLY A 16 0.32 11.28 -6.92
N MET A 17 0.97 10.16 -7.22
CA MET A 17 0.26 8.90 -7.53
C MET A 17 -0.67 8.45 -6.37
N VAL A 18 -0.16 8.38 -5.16
CA VAL A 18 -0.97 8.04 -3.96
C VAL A 18 -2.01 9.13 -3.69
N GLY A 19 -1.59 10.40 -3.75
CA GLY A 19 -2.48 11.54 -3.52
C GLY A 19 -3.64 11.59 -4.53
N SER A 20 -3.41 11.30 -5.80
CA SER A 20 -4.47 11.26 -6.83
C SER A 20 -5.47 10.13 -6.57
N VAL A 21 -5.01 8.97 -6.10
CA VAL A 21 -5.89 7.87 -5.71
C VAL A 21 -6.69 8.24 -4.46
N LEU A 22 -6.06 8.86 -3.47
CA LEU A 22 -6.73 9.37 -2.27
C LEU A 22 -7.84 10.37 -2.64
N MET A 23 -7.52 11.35 -3.48
CA MET A 23 -8.49 12.35 -3.96
C MET A 23 -9.69 11.70 -4.68
N GLN A 24 -9.42 10.73 -5.57
CA GLN A 24 -10.46 9.99 -6.26
C GLN A 24 -11.35 9.23 -5.28
N ARG A 25 -10.77 8.50 -4.34
CA ARG A 25 -11.51 7.76 -3.32
C ARG A 25 -12.35 8.67 -2.43
N MET A 26 -11.78 9.80 -1.96
CA MET A 26 -12.51 10.78 -1.18
C MET A 26 -13.69 11.39 -1.95
N GLN A 27 -13.55 11.53 -3.27
CA GLN A 27 -14.60 12.04 -4.14
C GLN A 27 -15.71 11.01 -4.36
N ASP A 28 -15.34 9.78 -4.68
CA ASP A 28 -16.28 8.66 -4.91
C ASP A 28 -17.13 8.38 -3.67
N GLU A 29 -16.54 8.51 -2.49
CA GLU A 29 -17.18 8.25 -1.19
C GLU A 29 -17.83 9.51 -0.55
N GLY A 30 -17.74 10.66 -1.20
CA GLY A 30 -18.34 11.91 -0.74
C GLY A 30 -17.70 12.52 0.51
N ASP A 31 -16.46 12.16 0.85
CA ASP A 31 -15.80 12.60 2.09
C ASP A 31 -15.61 14.11 2.16
N PHE A 32 -15.50 14.80 1.04
CA PHE A 32 -15.40 16.27 0.98
C PHE A 32 -16.63 17.00 1.52
N ALA A 33 -17.76 16.31 1.71
CA ALA A 33 -18.93 16.89 2.35
C ALA A 33 -18.75 17.08 3.87
N THR A 34 -17.78 16.41 4.48
CA THR A 34 -17.55 16.38 5.94
C THR A 34 -16.31 17.14 6.40
N ILE A 35 -15.56 17.74 5.47
CA ILE A 35 -14.35 18.50 5.75
C ILE A 35 -14.32 19.81 4.95
N ASN A 36 -13.51 20.76 5.43
CA ASN A 36 -13.15 21.97 4.68
C ASN A 36 -11.71 21.80 4.15
N PRO A 37 -11.49 21.34 2.89
CA PRO A 37 -10.17 21.03 2.38
C PRO A 37 -9.37 22.29 2.07
N VAL A 38 -8.10 22.31 2.49
CA VAL A 38 -7.11 23.34 2.15
C VAL A 38 -5.99 22.63 1.37
N PHE A 39 -5.81 23.01 0.11
CA PHE A 39 -4.86 22.34 -0.78
C PHE A 39 -3.51 23.05 -0.78
N PHE A 40 -2.45 22.26 -0.58
CA PHE A 40 -1.07 22.75 -0.56
C PHE A 40 -0.28 22.23 -1.75
N SER A 41 0.68 23.05 -2.21
CA SER A 41 1.57 22.69 -3.31
C SER A 41 3.02 23.04 -3.00
N THR A 42 3.94 22.15 -3.33
CA THR A 42 5.39 22.38 -3.24
C THR A 42 5.97 23.12 -4.43
N SER A 43 5.21 23.31 -5.51
CA SER A 43 5.73 23.84 -6.78
C SER A 43 4.81 24.83 -7.48
N ASN A 44 3.59 25.05 -6.98
CA ASN A 44 2.59 25.90 -7.64
C ASN A 44 1.72 26.64 -6.61
N ALA A 45 2.32 27.15 -5.54
CA ALA A 45 1.63 27.98 -4.56
C ALA A 45 1.02 29.22 -5.25
N GLY A 46 -0.19 29.61 -4.83
CA GLY A 46 -0.96 30.69 -5.45
C GLY A 46 -1.69 30.31 -6.75
N GLY A 47 -1.44 29.12 -7.31
CA GLY A 47 -2.19 28.58 -8.44
C GLY A 47 -3.62 28.18 -8.07
N PRO A 48 -4.48 27.80 -9.04
CA PRO A 48 -5.83 27.34 -8.75
C PRO A 48 -5.81 25.99 -8.01
N ALA A 49 -6.62 25.89 -6.95
CA ALA A 49 -6.89 24.61 -6.29
C ALA A 49 -7.84 23.75 -7.16
N PRO A 50 -7.93 22.42 -6.91
CA PRO A 50 -8.79 21.55 -7.70
C PRO A 50 -10.26 21.88 -7.46
N SER A 51 -11.08 21.82 -8.51
CA SER A 51 -12.53 21.83 -8.36
C SER A 51 -12.99 20.48 -7.82
N LEU A 52 -13.84 20.49 -6.78
CA LEU A 52 -14.43 19.29 -6.20
C LEU A 52 -15.85 19.11 -6.74
N ALA A 53 -16.22 17.88 -7.09
CA ALA A 53 -17.58 17.53 -7.42
C ALA A 53 -18.38 17.24 -6.13
N GLY A 54 -19.66 17.62 -6.07
CA GLY A 54 -20.55 17.30 -4.96
C GLY A 54 -21.04 18.50 -4.14
N PRO A 55 -21.77 18.27 -3.02
CA PRO A 55 -22.37 19.33 -2.21
C PRO A 55 -21.36 20.32 -1.59
N ALA A 56 -20.12 19.87 -1.36
CA ALA A 56 -18.98 20.73 -1.04
C ALA A 56 -18.29 21.29 -2.29
N GLY A 57 -18.86 21.02 -3.47
CA GLY A 57 -18.33 21.45 -4.76
C GLY A 57 -18.40 22.96 -4.89
N GLY A 58 -17.26 23.57 -5.01
CA GLY A 58 -17.09 25.00 -5.18
C GLY A 58 -15.65 25.29 -5.55
N ASP A 59 -15.37 26.56 -5.76
CA ASP A 59 -14.02 27.06 -5.85
C ASP A 59 -13.32 26.84 -4.50
N THR A 60 -12.42 25.86 -4.44
CA THR A 60 -11.58 25.57 -3.27
C THR A 60 -10.49 26.61 -3.07
N GLY A 61 -10.53 27.70 -3.85
CA GLY A 61 -9.62 28.82 -3.73
C GLY A 61 -8.29 28.60 -4.43
N ARG A 62 -7.23 29.07 -3.80
CA ARG A 62 -5.86 28.97 -4.29
C ARG A 62 -5.07 27.95 -3.50
N LEU A 63 -4.06 27.40 -4.16
CA LEU A 63 -3.09 26.51 -3.53
C LEU A 63 -2.23 27.30 -2.54
N GLU A 64 -2.16 26.82 -1.31
CA GLU A 64 -1.24 27.32 -0.30
C GLU A 64 0.17 26.76 -0.52
N ASP A 65 1.17 27.44 0.03
CA ASP A 65 2.55 26.95 -0.01
C ASP A 65 2.72 25.81 1.00
N ALA A 66 3.11 24.63 0.50
CA ALA A 66 3.35 23.46 1.33
C ALA A 66 4.55 23.61 2.30
N PHE A 67 5.36 24.64 2.13
CA PHE A 67 6.48 24.96 3.03
C PHE A 67 6.16 26.10 4.02
N ASP A 68 5.00 26.73 3.90
CA ASP A 68 4.53 27.74 4.87
C ASP A 68 4.02 27.06 6.15
N VAL A 69 4.94 26.88 7.11
CA VAL A 69 4.65 26.25 8.40
C VAL A 69 3.66 27.05 9.22
N GLU A 70 3.60 28.39 9.07
CA GLU A 70 2.65 29.25 9.80
C GLU A 70 1.21 29.01 9.35
N THR A 71 1.01 28.80 8.04
CA THR A 71 -0.34 28.47 7.51
C THR A 71 -0.72 27.04 7.85
N LEU A 72 0.21 26.07 7.73
CA LEU A 72 -0.02 24.67 8.11
C LEU A 72 -0.38 24.55 9.62
N ALA A 73 0.30 25.31 10.48
CA ALA A 73 0.08 25.26 11.93
C ALA A 73 -1.32 25.74 12.38
N LYS A 74 -2.07 26.42 11.52
CA LYS A 74 -3.47 26.84 11.81
C LYS A 74 -4.47 25.70 11.63
N LEU A 75 -4.08 24.60 11.00
CA LEU A 75 -4.97 23.49 10.66
C LEU A 75 -4.97 22.44 11.79
N PRO A 76 -6.16 21.93 12.18
CA PRO A 76 -6.25 20.87 13.17
C PRO A 76 -5.78 19.51 12.63
N MET A 77 -5.75 19.32 11.31
CA MET A 77 -5.37 18.06 10.66
C MET A 77 -4.64 18.32 9.35
N ILE A 78 -3.63 17.51 9.07
CA ILE A 78 -2.89 17.51 7.80
C ILE A 78 -2.82 16.07 7.31
N VAL A 79 -3.23 15.84 6.05
CA VAL A 79 -3.05 14.58 5.33
C VAL A 79 -2.01 14.78 4.25
N THR A 80 -0.95 13.98 4.27
CA THR A 80 0.14 14.12 3.32
C THR A 80 0.47 12.83 2.58
N ALA A 81 0.68 12.96 1.27
CA ALA A 81 1.25 11.94 0.39
C ALA A 81 2.46 12.50 -0.38
N GLN A 82 3.14 13.52 0.20
CA GLN A 82 4.25 14.22 -0.44
C GLN A 82 5.58 13.47 -0.37
N GLY A 83 5.71 12.51 0.57
CA GLY A 83 6.89 11.67 0.73
C GLY A 83 7.80 12.05 1.89
N GLY A 84 8.76 11.16 2.20
CA GLY A 84 9.51 11.19 3.45
C GLY A 84 10.38 12.42 3.68
N GLU A 85 10.95 13.03 2.65
CA GLU A 85 11.76 14.24 2.82
C GLU A 85 10.90 15.43 3.26
N TYR A 86 9.70 15.55 2.71
CA TYR A 86 8.72 16.54 3.16
C TYR A 86 8.35 16.32 4.63
N THR A 87 8.06 15.09 5.00
CA THR A 87 7.74 14.72 6.39
C THR A 87 8.86 15.10 7.35
N LYS A 88 10.11 14.73 7.05
CA LYS A 88 11.26 15.08 7.88
C LYS A 88 11.37 16.58 8.15
N GLN A 89 11.16 17.39 7.12
CA GLN A 89 11.29 18.84 7.21
C GLN A 89 10.09 19.48 7.92
N ILE A 90 8.88 19.20 7.46
CA ILE A 90 7.69 19.97 7.85
C ILE A 90 7.09 19.46 9.16
N HIS A 91 7.00 18.14 9.37
CA HIS A 91 6.51 17.59 10.62
C HIS A 91 7.34 18.08 11.82
N SER A 92 8.68 17.98 11.73
CA SER A 92 9.57 18.46 12.79
C SER A 92 9.43 19.96 13.04
N ALA A 93 9.28 20.76 11.97
CA ALA A 93 9.06 22.21 12.08
C ALA A 93 7.72 22.58 12.74
N LEU A 94 6.66 21.83 12.46
CA LEU A 94 5.36 22.00 13.09
C LEU A 94 5.40 21.63 14.58
N ARG A 95 5.92 20.45 14.91
CA ARG A 95 6.01 20.00 16.32
C ARG A 95 6.87 20.91 17.17
N SER A 96 8.00 21.42 16.65
CA SER A 96 8.87 22.37 17.37
C SER A 96 8.22 23.72 17.67
N ARG A 97 7.16 24.10 16.93
CA ARG A 97 6.33 25.28 17.21
C ARG A 97 5.15 25.01 18.14
N GLY A 98 5.02 23.79 18.65
CA GLY A 98 3.92 23.37 19.53
C GLY A 98 2.63 23.05 18.79
N TRP A 99 2.69 22.78 17.48
CA TRP A 99 1.48 22.33 16.78
C TRP A 99 1.01 20.98 17.31
N ASP A 100 -0.25 20.93 17.77
CA ASP A 100 -0.90 19.78 18.39
C ASP A 100 -1.96 19.12 17.49
N GLY A 101 -1.97 19.43 16.21
CA GLY A 101 -2.89 18.84 15.24
C GLY A 101 -2.51 17.40 14.86
N LEU A 102 -3.43 16.71 14.19
CA LEU A 102 -3.23 15.35 13.70
C LEU A 102 -2.44 15.37 12.39
N TRP A 103 -1.41 14.52 12.32
CA TRP A 103 -0.59 14.25 11.14
C TRP A 103 -0.94 12.87 10.59
N ILE A 104 -1.50 12.80 9.38
CA ILE A 104 -1.86 11.57 8.69
C ILE A 104 -0.96 11.46 7.45
N ASP A 105 -0.11 10.44 7.36
CA ASP A 105 0.98 10.42 6.38
C ASP A 105 1.11 9.07 5.66
N ALA A 106 1.26 9.11 4.34
CA ALA A 106 1.59 7.94 3.54
C ALA A 106 3.06 7.51 3.69
N ALA A 107 3.96 8.45 4.02
CA ALA A 107 5.40 8.19 4.06
C ALA A 107 5.81 7.35 5.28
N SER A 108 6.84 6.52 5.11
CA SER A 108 7.32 5.62 6.16
C SER A 108 8.19 6.29 7.23
N THR A 109 8.46 7.60 7.13
CA THR A 109 9.44 8.31 7.94
C THR A 109 9.18 8.18 9.45
N LEU A 110 7.92 8.34 9.87
CA LEU A 110 7.51 8.26 11.28
C LEU A 110 6.94 6.89 11.67
N ARG A 111 6.84 5.97 10.73
CA ARG A 111 6.09 4.71 10.89
C ARG A 111 6.53 3.88 12.09
N MET A 112 7.83 3.88 12.39
CA MET A 112 8.41 3.09 13.48
C MET A 112 8.68 3.88 14.76
N ASN A 113 8.28 5.16 14.82
CA ASN A 113 8.38 5.94 16.06
C ASN A 113 7.41 5.41 17.12
N ASP A 114 7.82 5.37 18.37
CA ASP A 114 7.00 4.82 19.47
C ASP A 114 5.71 5.61 19.71
N ASP A 115 5.71 6.90 19.38
CA ASP A 115 4.57 7.83 19.52
C ASP A 115 3.66 7.88 18.29
N SER A 116 3.92 7.06 17.27
CA SER A 116 3.11 6.95 16.05
C SER A 116 2.33 5.64 15.98
N ILE A 117 1.17 5.67 15.32
CA ILE A 117 0.36 4.49 15.03
C ILE A 117 0.35 4.23 13.54
N ILE A 118 0.59 2.96 13.15
CA ILE A 118 0.35 2.53 11.78
C ILE A 118 -1.13 2.24 11.61
N VAL A 119 -1.78 2.88 10.63
CA VAL A 119 -3.22 2.81 10.45
C VAL A 119 -3.63 1.74 9.45
N LEU A 120 -4.48 0.84 9.88
CA LEU A 120 -5.17 -0.16 9.06
C LEU A 120 -6.45 -0.56 9.80
N ASP A 121 -7.43 0.34 9.87
CA ASP A 121 -8.58 0.26 10.79
C ASP A 121 -9.41 -1.03 10.72
N PRO A 122 -9.59 -1.72 9.58
CA PRO A 122 -10.27 -3.01 9.61
C PRO A 122 -9.52 -4.08 10.42
N ILE A 123 -8.21 -3.86 10.65
CA ILE A 123 -7.34 -4.78 11.39
C ILE A 123 -7.08 -4.29 12.81
N ASN A 124 -6.84 -2.99 13.01
CA ASN A 124 -6.36 -2.45 14.29
C ASN A 124 -7.17 -1.23 14.79
N ARG A 125 -8.47 -1.22 14.59
CA ARG A 125 -9.34 -0.12 15.01
C ARG A 125 -9.22 0.20 16.49
N ASP A 126 -9.11 -0.79 17.34
CA ASP A 126 -8.95 -0.63 18.79
C ASP A 126 -7.62 0.05 19.16
N VAL A 127 -6.53 -0.22 18.43
CA VAL A 127 -5.23 0.44 18.61
C VAL A 127 -5.35 1.93 18.22
N ILE A 128 -6.03 2.23 17.11
CA ILE A 128 -6.27 3.60 16.65
C ILE A 128 -7.12 4.37 17.68
N ASP A 129 -8.23 3.81 18.13
CA ASP A 129 -9.14 4.45 19.07
C ASP A 129 -8.46 4.70 20.42
N LYS A 130 -7.69 3.73 20.93
CA LYS A 130 -6.86 3.92 22.14
C LYS A 130 -5.82 5.01 21.96
N GLY A 131 -5.16 5.03 20.79
CA GLY A 131 -4.18 6.07 20.46
C GLY A 131 -4.79 7.47 20.46
N LEU A 132 -5.91 7.65 19.80
CA LEU A 132 -6.66 8.92 19.80
C LEU A 132 -7.05 9.36 21.23
N ALA A 133 -7.57 8.42 22.03
CA ALA A 133 -7.94 8.68 23.42
C ALA A 133 -6.73 9.07 24.30
N ASN A 134 -5.56 8.50 24.02
CA ASN A 134 -4.30 8.78 24.72
C ASN A 134 -3.54 10.00 24.18
N GLY A 135 -4.09 10.68 23.15
CA GLY A 135 -3.50 11.89 22.61
C GLY A 135 -2.41 11.68 21.55
N THR A 136 -2.31 10.49 20.95
CA THR A 136 -1.45 10.25 19.78
C THR A 136 -1.83 11.22 18.66
N LYS A 137 -0.82 11.79 18.01
CA LYS A 137 -0.99 12.80 16.96
C LYS A 137 -0.52 12.36 15.59
N ASP A 138 0.28 11.28 15.50
CA ASP A 138 0.93 10.82 14.28
C ASP A 138 0.36 9.46 13.86
N PHE A 139 -0.40 9.47 12.75
CA PHE A 139 -1.07 8.31 12.18
C PHE A 139 -0.53 8.04 10.79
N ILE A 140 0.14 6.90 10.61
CA ILE A 140 0.99 6.64 9.45
C ILE A 140 0.46 5.45 8.67
N GLY A 141 0.33 5.58 7.37
CA GLY A 141 -0.01 4.46 6.49
C GLY A 141 1.03 3.33 6.57
N GLY A 142 0.59 2.08 6.55
CA GLY A 142 1.45 0.90 6.62
C GLY A 142 2.25 0.65 5.33
N ASN A 143 3.17 -0.29 5.39
CA ASN A 143 3.80 -0.85 4.20
C ASN A 143 2.75 -1.52 3.31
N CYS A 144 2.85 -1.34 2.00
CA CYS A 144 1.83 -1.80 1.06
C CYS A 144 1.62 -3.32 1.06
N THR A 145 2.70 -4.11 1.17
CA THR A 145 2.59 -5.57 1.23
C THR A 145 2.04 -6.04 2.58
N VAL A 146 2.50 -5.45 3.68
CA VAL A 146 2.00 -5.78 5.03
C VAL A 146 0.52 -5.45 5.16
N SER A 147 0.10 -4.27 4.69
CA SER A 147 -1.31 -3.87 4.71
C SER A 147 -2.19 -4.81 3.89
N CYS A 148 -1.79 -5.15 2.65
CA CYS A 148 -2.55 -6.09 1.81
C CYS A 148 -2.59 -7.50 2.42
N MET A 149 -1.47 -7.98 3.02
CA MET A 149 -1.41 -9.27 3.71
C MET A 149 -2.39 -9.32 4.89
N LEU A 150 -2.32 -8.33 5.77
CA LEU A 150 -3.18 -8.28 6.95
C LEU A 150 -4.66 -8.10 6.59
N MET A 151 -4.97 -7.30 5.58
CA MET A 151 -6.35 -7.18 5.07
C MET A 151 -6.90 -8.51 4.57
N GLY A 152 -6.10 -9.33 3.90
CA GLY A 152 -6.54 -10.64 3.39
C GLY A 152 -6.55 -11.74 4.45
N LEU A 153 -5.64 -11.72 5.39
CA LEU A 153 -5.43 -12.79 6.37
C LEU A 153 -5.75 -12.36 7.82
N GLY A 154 -6.39 -11.22 7.99
CA GLY A 154 -6.69 -10.61 9.29
C GLY A 154 -7.39 -11.55 10.25
N GLY A 155 -8.32 -12.39 9.75
CA GLY A 155 -9.01 -13.38 10.56
C GLY A 155 -8.11 -14.41 11.22
N LEU A 156 -6.92 -14.67 10.70
CA LEU A 156 -5.92 -15.53 11.36
C LEU A 156 -5.05 -14.73 12.32
N PHE A 157 -4.58 -13.56 11.91
CA PHE A 157 -3.66 -12.75 12.71
C PHE A 157 -4.33 -12.14 13.95
N LYS A 158 -5.52 -11.57 13.82
CA LYS A 158 -6.28 -10.95 14.93
C LYS A 158 -6.72 -11.95 15.99
N ASN A 159 -6.95 -13.20 15.61
CA ASN A 159 -7.30 -14.27 16.53
C ASN A 159 -6.06 -14.95 17.17
N GLY A 160 -4.84 -14.43 16.94
CA GLY A 160 -3.62 -14.96 17.53
C GLY A 160 -3.23 -16.35 17.01
N LEU A 161 -3.76 -16.76 15.86
CA LEU A 161 -3.59 -18.13 15.34
C LEU A 161 -2.26 -18.32 14.60
N VAL A 162 -1.60 -17.25 14.16
CA VAL A 162 -0.33 -17.32 13.45
C VAL A 162 0.82 -17.31 14.44
N GLU A 163 1.66 -18.37 14.39
CA GLU A 163 2.90 -18.45 15.17
C GLU A 163 4.05 -17.75 14.41
N TRP A 164 4.23 -18.12 13.13
CA TRP A 164 5.15 -17.48 12.21
C TRP A 164 4.70 -17.65 10.77
N GLY A 165 5.27 -16.86 9.88
CA GLY A 165 5.02 -16.98 8.46
C GLY A 165 6.18 -16.52 7.60
N THR A 166 6.21 -17.03 6.36
CA THR A 166 7.03 -16.48 5.30
C THR A 166 6.14 -15.85 4.23
N SER A 167 6.55 -14.68 3.73
CA SER A 167 5.87 -14.00 2.63
C SER A 167 6.84 -13.75 1.48
N MET A 168 6.64 -14.46 0.38
CA MET A 168 7.32 -14.20 -0.88
C MET A 168 6.46 -13.21 -1.65
N THR A 169 6.87 -11.94 -1.70
CA THR A 169 6.08 -10.89 -2.33
C THR A 169 6.45 -10.71 -3.79
N TYR A 170 5.44 -10.56 -4.64
CA TYR A 170 5.56 -10.24 -6.07
C TYR A 170 5.01 -8.83 -6.27
N GLN A 171 5.90 -7.84 -6.21
CA GLN A 171 5.51 -6.44 -6.12
C GLN A 171 5.47 -5.77 -7.48
N ALA A 172 4.37 -5.10 -7.76
CA ALA A 172 4.14 -4.32 -8.96
C ALA A 172 5.03 -3.07 -9.04
N ALA A 173 5.25 -2.58 -10.26
CA ALA A 173 6.03 -1.37 -10.55
C ALA A 173 5.52 -0.12 -9.82
N SER A 174 4.21 -0.03 -9.57
CA SER A 174 3.59 1.08 -8.85
C SER A 174 4.15 1.30 -7.43
N GLY A 175 4.66 0.24 -6.77
CA GLY A 175 5.34 0.37 -5.47
C GLY A 175 6.63 1.21 -5.54
N GLY A 176 7.27 1.31 -6.70
CA GLY A 176 8.39 2.23 -6.97
C GLY A 176 7.95 3.63 -7.39
N GLY A 177 6.67 3.82 -7.71
CA GLY A 177 6.12 5.11 -8.10
C GLY A 177 5.89 5.27 -9.60
N ALA A 178 5.34 6.42 -10.01
CA ALA A 178 4.92 6.67 -11.39
C ALA A 178 6.05 6.58 -12.42
N ARG A 179 7.29 6.93 -12.05
CA ARG A 179 8.44 6.83 -12.95
C ARG A 179 8.77 5.38 -13.28
N HIS A 180 8.72 4.49 -12.30
CA HIS A 180 8.91 3.05 -12.48
C HIS A 180 7.83 2.43 -13.36
N MET A 181 6.57 2.82 -13.18
CA MET A 181 5.49 2.37 -14.07
C MET A 181 5.70 2.80 -15.53
N ARG A 182 6.15 4.05 -15.75
CA ARG A 182 6.46 4.55 -17.10
C ARG A 182 7.63 3.80 -17.72
N GLU A 183 8.69 3.56 -16.96
CA GLU A 183 9.86 2.82 -17.43
C GLU A 183 9.48 1.38 -17.80
N LEU A 184 8.70 0.67 -16.97
CA LEU A 184 8.23 -0.68 -17.28
C LEU A 184 7.44 -0.71 -18.62
N LEU A 185 6.52 0.24 -18.82
CA LEU A 185 5.77 0.31 -20.08
C LEU A 185 6.67 0.61 -21.27
N SER A 186 7.65 1.51 -21.11
CA SER A 186 8.65 1.80 -22.13
C SER A 186 9.49 0.57 -22.47
N GLN A 187 9.91 -0.19 -21.46
CA GLN A 187 10.66 -1.44 -21.65
C GLN A 187 9.85 -2.46 -22.45
N PHE A 188 8.57 -2.70 -22.11
CA PHE A 188 7.70 -3.60 -22.89
C PHE A 188 7.56 -3.15 -24.34
N GLY A 189 7.34 -1.85 -24.57
CA GLY A 189 7.25 -1.28 -25.93
C GLY A 189 8.53 -1.50 -26.73
N THR A 190 9.69 -1.28 -26.12
CA THR A 190 10.99 -1.45 -26.75
C THR A 190 11.27 -2.93 -27.10
N LEU A 191 10.98 -3.86 -26.17
CA LEU A 191 11.15 -5.29 -26.43
C LEU A 191 10.25 -5.75 -27.58
N ASN A 192 8.99 -5.33 -27.61
CA ASN A 192 8.07 -5.67 -28.69
C ASN A 192 8.56 -5.10 -30.05
N ALA A 193 9.07 -3.87 -30.06
CA ALA A 193 9.57 -3.25 -31.29
C ALA A 193 10.78 -3.97 -31.87
N GLN A 194 11.64 -4.59 -31.03
CA GLN A 194 12.84 -5.35 -31.48
C GLN A 194 12.51 -6.63 -32.23
N VAL A 195 11.31 -7.18 -32.06
CA VAL A 195 10.91 -8.48 -32.62
C VAL A 195 9.60 -8.42 -33.39
N SER A 196 9.11 -7.24 -33.71
CA SER A 196 7.81 -7.06 -34.34
C SER A 196 7.72 -7.69 -35.74
N SER A 197 8.83 -7.71 -36.51
CA SER A 197 8.91 -8.38 -37.81
C SER A 197 8.79 -9.91 -37.67
N GLU A 198 9.52 -10.49 -36.72
CA GLU A 198 9.49 -11.92 -36.44
C GLU A 198 8.13 -12.35 -35.86
N LEU A 199 7.51 -11.55 -35.03
CA LEU A 199 6.16 -11.84 -34.51
C LEU A 199 5.09 -11.81 -35.59
N SER A 200 5.32 -11.05 -36.67
CA SER A 200 4.40 -10.96 -37.81
C SER A 200 4.59 -12.09 -38.83
N ASP A 201 5.70 -12.81 -38.79
CA ASP A 201 6.00 -13.94 -39.66
C ASP A 201 5.86 -15.27 -38.92
N PRO A 202 4.79 -16.07 -39.20
CA PRO A 202 4.59 -17.38 -38.59
C PRO A 202 5.72 -18.38 -38.80
N ALA A 203 6.61 -18.13 -39.79
CA ALA A 203 7.77 -18.98 -40.07
C ALA A 203 8.99 -18.65 -39.18
N SER A 204 8.93 -17.53 -38.42
CA SER A 204 10.02 -17.14 -37.54
C SER A 204 10.24 -18.15 -36.40
N ALA A 205 11.48 -18.49 -36.16
CA ALA A 205 11.84 -19.41 -35.07
C ALA A 205 11.74 -18.68 -33.71
N ILE A 206 11.05 -19.27 -32.74
CA ILE A 206 10.89 -18.68 -31.40
C ILE A 206 12.23 -18.43 -30.68
N LEU A 207 13.22 -19.27 -30.89
CA LEU A 207 14.57 -19.11 -30.33
C LEU A 207 15.33 -17.91 -30.91
N GLU A 208 15.01 -17.49 -32.14
CA GLU A 208 15.56 -16.28 -32.74
C GLU A 208 14.92 -15.03 -32.06
N ILE A 209 13.62 -15.06 -31.83
CA ILE A 209 12.91 -14.03 -31.08
C ILE A 209 13.49 -13.91 -29.68
N ASP A 210 13.59 -15.02 -28.94
CA ASP A 210 14.16 -15.05 -27.57
C ASP A 210 15.58 -14.49 -27.55
N ARG A 211 16.45 -14.89 -28.48
CA ARG A 211 17.82 -14.38 -28.57
C ARG A 211 17.88 -12.85 -28.76
N LYS A 212 17.01 -12.30 -29.61
CA LYS A 212 16.92 -10.85 -29.84
C LYS A 212 16.43 -10.11 -28.59
N VAL A 213 15.38 -10.60 -27.95
CA VAL A 213 14.86 -10.04 -26.69
C VAL A 213 15.96 -10.03 -25.62
N LEU A 214 16.62 -11.18 -25.40
CA LEU A 214 17.67 -11.31 -24.40
C LEU A 214 18.88 -10.41 -24.68
N ALA A 215 19.29 -10.31 -25.93
CA ALA A 215 20.38 -9.41 -26.33
C ALA A 215 20.05 -7.95 -26.01
N HIS A 216 18.80 -7.54 -26.27
CA HIS A 216 18.34 -6.19 -26.00
C HIS A 216 18.20 -5.91 -24.49
N GLN A 217 17.67 -6.85 -23.72
CA GLN A 217 17.61 -6.74 -22.25
C GLN A 217 19.00 -6.58 -21.63
N ARG A 218 20.04 -7.23 -22.18
CA ARG A 218 21.41 -7.16 -21.65
C ARG A 218 22.16 -5.86 -21.95
N SER A 219 21.81 -5.17 -23.00
CA SER A 219 22.66 -4.07 -23.49
C SER A 219 21.93 -2.86 -24.08
N GLY A 220 20.63 -2.89 -24.24
CA GLY A 220 19.92 -1.85 -25.00
C GLY A 220 18.67 -1.25 -24.38
N ILE A 221 18.25 -1.74 -23.21
CA ILE A 221 17.03 -1.28 -22.58
C ILE A 221 17.32 -0.24 -21.48
N ASP A 222 16.51 0.81 -21.42
CA ASP A 222 16.60 1.80 -20.34
C ASP A 222 16.08 1.17 -19.03
N ALA A 223 16.90 1.23 -17.99
CA ALA A 223 16.61 0.73 -16.65
C ALA A 223 16.99 1.74 -15.56
N THR A 224 16.89 3.03 -15.88
CA THR A 224 17.34 4.14 -14.99
C THR A 224 16.63 4.13 -13.64
N GLN A 225 15.34 3.77 -13.59
CA GLN A 225 14.56 3.75 -12.36
C GLN A 225 14.74 2.44 -11.58
N PHE A 226 14.77 1.30 -12.26
CA PHE A 226 14.91 -0.03 -11.62
C PHE A 226 16.36 -0.43 -11.37
N GLY A 227 17.32 0.17 -12.07
CA GLY A 227 18.74 -0.21 -12.06
C GLY A 227 19.09 -1.42 -12.94
N VAL A 228 18.10 -2.27 -13.23
CA VAL A 228 18.20 -3.42 -14.15
C VAL A 228 16.89 -3.61 -14.91
N PRO A 229 16.87 -4.30 -16.06
CA PRO A 229 15.64 -4.55 -16.82
C PRO A 229 14.60 -5.34 -16.04
N LEU A 230 13.34 -4.87 -16.04
CA LEU A 230 12.22 -5.56 -15.39
C LEU A 230 11.28 -6.24 -16.40
N ALA A 231 11.03 -5.64 -17.57
CA ALA A 231 10.14 -6.22 -18.56
C ALA A 231 10.66 -7.58 -19.04
N GLY A 232 9.84 -8.62 -18.88
CA GLY A 232 10.23 -10.01 -19.18
C GLY A 232 11.26 -10.60 -18.19
N SER A 233 11.41 -10.01 -17.01
CA SER A 233 12.34 -10.43 -15.95
C SER A 233 11.72 -10.22 -14.56
N LEU A 234 12.53 -10.36 -13.52
CA LEU A 234 12.20 -9.99 -12.14
C LEU A 234 13.44 -9.41 -11.45
N ILE A 235 13.24 -8.70 -10.35
CA ILE A 235 14.31 -8.14 -9.53
C ILE A 235 14.15 -8.65 -8.10
N PRO A 236 15.06 -9.49 -7.58
CA PRO A 236 14.91 -10.13 -6.27
C PRO A 236 15.45 -9.26 -5.12
N TRP A 237 15.35 -7.95 -5.25
CA TRP A 237 15.75 -6.99 -4.23
C TRP A 237 14.94 -5.70 -4.34
N ILE A 238 14.36 -5.25 -3.21
CA ILE A 238 13.61 -3.99 -3.14
C ILE A 238 14.07 -3.20 -1.93
N ASP A 239 14.30 -1.88 -2.11
CA ASP A 239 14.72 -0.93 -1.06
C ASP A 239 16.19 -1.14 -0.62
N ALA A 240 16.64 -0.42 0.41
CA ALA A 240 18.01 -0.35 0.86
C ALA A 240 18.49 -1.67 1.48
N ASP A 241 19.78 -1.96 1.33
CA ASP A 241 20.47 -3.03 2.03
C ASP A 241 20.69 -2.65 3.51
N LEU A 242 20.33 -3.54 4.42
CA LEU A 242 20.56 -3.37 5.87
C LEU A 242 21.92 -3.89 6.33
N GLY A 243 22.74 -4.43 5.44
CA GLY A 243 24.07 -4.93 5.72
C GLY A 243 24.15 -6.30 6.42
N ASN A 244 23.01 -6.98 6.54
CA ASN A 244 22.89 -8.32 7.13
C ASN A 244 22.33 -9.37 6.14
N GLY A 245 22.27 -9.02 4.85
CA GLY A 245 21.68 -9.84 3.79
C GLY A 245 20.17 -9.66 3.63
N GLN A 246 19.56 -8.77 4.40
CA GLN A 246 18.13 -8.43 4.32
C GLN A 246 17.95 -7.05 3.69
N SER A 247 16.97 -6.91 2.83
CA SER A 247 16.53 -5.60 2.37
C SER A 247 15.62 -4.91 3.40
N LYS A 248 15.56 -3.58 3.34
CA LYS A 248 14.66 -2.82 4.22
C LYS A 248 13.19 -3.17 3.97
N GLU A 249 12.82 -3.53 2.74
CA GLU A 249 11.44 -3.96 2.41
C GLU A 249 11.09 -5.27 3.12
N GLU A 250 11.99 -6.25 3.16
CA GLU A 250 11.80 -7.52 3.87
C GLU A 250 11.69 -7.32 5.38
N TRP A 251 12.54 -6.48 5.95
CA TRP A 251 12.51 -6.12 7.37
C TRP A 251 11.15 -5.57 7.83
N LYS A 252 10.45 -4.82 6.96
CA LYS A 252 9.14 -4.24 7.26
C LYS A 252 8.10 -5.31 7.57
N ALA A 253 8.17 -6.49 6.93
CA ALA A 253 7.20 -7.56 7.11
C ALA A 253 7.02 -7.93 8.60
N GLY A 254 8.10 -8.22 9.31
CA GLY A 254 8.03 -8.56 10.73
C GLY A 254 7.74 -7.37 11.64
N LYS A 255 8.39 -6.23 11.39
CA LYS A 255 8.28 -5.06 12.29
C LYS A 255 6.90 -4.39 12.21
N GLU A 256 6.39 -4.17 11.01
CA GLU A 256 5.12 -3.48 10.85
C GLU A 256 3.93 -4.39 11.16
N THR A 257 3.99 -5.69 10.86
CA THR A 257 2.95 -6.65 11.28
C THR A 257 2.70 -6.57 12.78
N ASN A 258 3.75 -6.68 13.58
CA ASN A 258 3.61 -6.64 15.04
C ASN A 258 3.19 -5.26 15.56
N LYS A 259 3.68 -4.17 14.94
CA LYS A 259 3.27 -2.82 15.33
C LYS A 259 1.80 -2.54 15.02
N ILE A 260 1.28 -2.99 13.86
CA ILE A 260 -0.13 -2.85 13.49
C ILE A 260 -1.02 -3.63 14.48
N LEU A 261 -0.64 -4.88 14.78
CA LEU A 261 -1.41 -5.75 15.67
C LEU A 261 -1.22 -5.43 17.16
N GLY A 262 -0.20 -4.65 17.51
CA GLY A 262 0.15 -4.38 18.91
C GLY A 262 0.75 -5.60 19.63
N THR A 263 1.28 -6.58 18.90
CA THR A 263 1.81 -7.83 19.46
C THR A 263 3.26 -7.69 19.91
N SER A 264 3.59 -8.28 21.06
CA SER A 264 4.92 -8.26 21.66
C SER A 264 5.13 -9.48 22.57
N GLY A 265 6.35 -9.71 23.04
CA GLY A 265 6.66 -10.84 23.93
C GLY A 265 6.25 -12.18 23.31
N ASP A 266 5.48 -12.99 24.05
CA ASP A 266 5.02 -14.31 23.61
C ASP A 266 3.99 -14.25 22.46
N GLU A 267 3.36 -13.09 22.26
CA GLU A 267 2.42 -12.86 21.15
C GLU A 267 3.14 -12.36 19.88
N HIS A 268 4.45 -12.12 19.95
CA HIS A 268 5.21 -11.67 18.79
C HIS A 268 5.15 -12.68 17.66
N ILE A 269 4.81 -12.21 16.47
CA ILE A 269 4.69 -13.02 15.25
C ILE A 269 5.95 -12.85 14.42
N ILE A 270 6.64 -13.95 14.12
CA ILE A 270 7.81 -13.95 13.25
C ILE A 270 7.32 -13.94 11.80
N MET A 271 7.59 -12.84 11.09
CA MET A 271 7.35 -12.74 9.65
C MET A 271 8.65 -12.43 8.94
N ASP A 272 8.99 -13.21 7.91
CA ASP A 272 10.17 -13.04 7.07
C ASP A 272 9.85 -13.43 5.62
N GLY A 273 10.78 -13.28 4.70
CA GLY A 273 10.58 -13.67 3.32
C GLY A 273 11.48 -12.91 2.34
N LEU A 274 11.08 -12.91 1.07
CA LEU A 274 11.79 -12.17 0.03
C LEU A 274 10.84 -11.22 -0.69
N CYS A 275 11.36 -10.05 -1.04
CA CYS A 275 10.62 -9.03 -1.77
C CYS A 275 11.11 -8.93 -3.20
N ILE A 276 10.24 -9.28 -4.14
CA ILE A 276 10.57 -9.43 -5.56
C ILE A 276 9.77 -8.41 -6.38
N ARG A 277 10.44 -7.60 -7.20
CA ARG A 277 9.77 -6.73 -8.18
C ARG A 277 9.47 -7.54 -9.42
N ILE A 278 8.23 -7.45 -9.91
CA ILE A 278 7.77 -8.14 -11.12
C ILE A 278 7.18 -7.16 -12.13
N GLY A 279 7.01 -7.61 -13.37
CA GLY A 279 6.43 -6.83 -14.46
C GLY A 279 4.92 -6.54 -14.38
N ALA A 280 4.30 -6.64 -13.20
CA ALA A 280 2.94 -6.18 -12.96
C ALA A 280 2.92 -4.66 -12.75
N MET A 281 1.84 -4.00 -13.18
CA MET A 281 1.74 -2.55 -13.12
C MET A 281 1.33 -2.03 -11.74
N ARG A 282 0.30 -2.62 -11.09
CA ARG A 282 -0.38 -1.98 -9.97
C ARG A 282 -0.58 -2.84 -8.73
N SER A 283 -1.06 -4.06 -8.82
CA SER A 283 -1.38 -4.90 -7.66
C SER A 283 -0.20 -5.77 -7.23
N HIS A 284 -0.02 -5.91 -5.92
CA HIS A 284 0.95 -6.82 -5.32
C HIS A 284 0.32 -8.18 -5.08
N SER A 285 1.08 -9.24 -5.34
CA SER A 285 0.72 -10.60 -4.98
C SER A 285 1.68 -11.14 -3.93
N GLN A 286 1.23 -12.09 -3.10
CA GLN A 286 2.05 -12.69 -2.07
C GLN A 286 1.75 -14.19 -1.97
N ALA A 287 2.79 -15.00 -2.02
CA ALA A 287 2.73 -16.42 -1.70
C ALA A 287 3.22 -16.61 -0.25
N LEU A 288 2.38 -17.19 0.59
CA LEU A 288 2.65 -17.32 2.01
C LEU A 288 2.71 -18.78 2.44
N THR A 289 3.59 -19.06 3.37
CA THR A 289 3.56 -20.23 4.22
C THR A 289 3.36 -19.76 5.66
N LEU A 290 2.31 -20.23 6.31
CA LEU A 290 2.02 -19.89 7.70
C LEU A 290 2.07 -21.15 8.56
N LYS A 291 2.69 -21.05 9.72
CA LYS A 291 2.54 -22.01 10.80
C LYS A 291 1.49 -21.48 11.78
N LEU A 292 0.43 -22.24 11.97
CA LEU A 292 -0.60 -21.92 12.93
C LEU A 292 -0.24 -22.51 14.30
N ARG A 293 -0.74 -21.90 15.36
CA ARG A 293 -0.57 -22.37 16.74
C ARG A 293 -1.36 -23.66 17.01
N GLU A 294 -2.40 -23.92 16.21
CA GLU A 294 -3.25 -25.11 16.31
C GLU A 294 -3.59 -25.66 14.92
N ASP A 295 -4.07 -26.91 14.89
CA ASP A 295 -4.50 -27.58 13.66
C ASP A 295 -5.96 -27.22 13.34
N LEU A 296 -6.16 -26.24 12.47
CA LEU A 296 -7.46 -25.86 11.93
C LEU A 296 -7.67 -26.50 10.57
N SER A 297 -8.86 -26.99 10.30
CA SER A 297 -9.22 -27.44 8.94
C SER A 297 -9.27 -26.26 7.94
N VAL A 298 -9.10 -26.54 6.66
CA VAL A 298 -9.20 -25.50 5.62
C VAL A 298 -10.55 -24.76 5.64
N PRO A 299 -11.70 -25.45 5.77
CA PRO A 299 -12.98 -24.77 5.89
C PRO A 299 -13.14 -23.86 7.12
N GLU A 300 -12.50 -24.21 8.25
CA GLU A 300 -12.47 -23.32 9.43
C GLU A 300 -11.65 -22.07 9.16
N ILE A 301 -10.50 -22.22 8.49
CA ILE A 301 -9.66 -21.10 8.07
C ILE A 301 -10.42 -20.18 7.09
N GLU A 302 -11.04 -20.74 6.06
CA GLU A 302 -11.86 -20.00 5.09
C GLU A 302 -12.96 -19.19 5.77
N LYS A 303 -13.67 -19.80 6.72
CA LYS A 303 -14.71 -19.13 7.51
C LYS A 303 -14.17 -17.97 8.35
N LEU A 304 -12.99 -18.11 8.96
CA LEU A 304 -12.37 -17.05 9.74
C LEU A 304 -11.96 -15.86 8.86
N LEU A 305 -11.47 -16.13 7.65
CA LEU A 305 -11.07 -15.09 6.70
C LEU A 305 -12.30 -14.34 6.14
N ASP A 306 -13.35 -15.06 5.76
CA ASP A 306 -14.57 -14.50 5.21
C ASP A 306 -15.34 -13.64 6.24
N ALA A 307 -15.25 -14.00 7.52
CA ALA A 307 -15.92 -13.28 8.60
C ALA A 307 -15.15 -12.04 9.11
N ASP A 308 -13.90 -11.83 8.71
CA ASP A 308 -13.03 -10.81 9.30
C ASP A 308 -13.35 -9.40 8.86
N ASN A 309 -13.45 -9.19 7.55
CA ASN A 309 -13.79 -7.90 6.95
C ASN A 309 -14.42 -8.09 5.57
N GLU A 310 -15.17 -7.10 5.11
CA GLU A 310 -15.94 -7.14 3.84
C GLU A 310 -15.08 -7.15 2.56
N TRP A 311 -13.78 -6.89 2.67
CA TRP A 311 -12.87 -6.80 1.51
C TRP A 311 -12.04 -8.05 1.31
N ALA A 312 -11.80 -8.85 2.35
CA ALA A 312 -11.21 -10.17 2.21
C ALA A 312 -12.20 -11.08 1.46
N THR A 313 -11.78 -11.70 0.38
CA THR A 313 -12.63 -12.58 -0.42
C THR A 313 -11.95 -13.92 -0.59
N VAL A 314 -12.53 -14.97 0.00
CA VAL A 314 -12.00 -16.33 -0.13
C VAL A 314 -12.28 -16.86 -1.53
N VAL A 315 -11.21 -17.23 -2.25
CA VAL A 315 -11.25 -17.80 -3.59
C VAL A 315 -11.14 -19.32 -3.50
N PRO A 316 -12.07 -20.09 -4.07
CA PRO A 316 -12.01 -21.55 -4.05
C PRO A 316 -10.69 -22.07 -4.61
N ASN A 317 -10.12 -23.09 -3.95
CA ASN A 317 -8.82 -23.65 -4.36
C ASN A 317 -8.98 -24.59 -5.57
N THR A 318 -9.55 -24.06 -6.66
CA THR A 318 -9.59 -24.71 -7.99
C THR A 318 -8.61 -24.02 -8.93
N LYS A 319 -8.26 -24.69 -10.02
CA LYS A 319 -7.40 -24.13 -11.07
C LYS A 319 -8.05 -22.91 -11.70
N GLU A 320 -9.33 -23.04 -12.07
CA GLU A 320 -10.12 -22.04 -12.80
C GLU A 320 -10.25 -20.76 -11.97
N ALA A 321 -10.77 -20.85 -10.74
CA ALA A 321 -10.90 -19.70 -9.84
C ALA A 321 -9.56 -19.05 -9.52
N SER A 322 -8.50 -19.86 -9.29
CA SER A 322 -7.16 -19.32 -9.03
C SER A 322 -6.60 -18.52 -10.21
N MET A 323 -6.83 -18.96 -11.44
CA MET A 323 -6.36 -18.27 -12.64
C MET A 323 -7.20 -17.03 -12.97
N GLU A 324 -8.45 -17.00 -12.62
CA GLU A 324 -9.34 -15.88 -12.89
C GLU A 324 -9.25 -14.78 -11.82
N GLU A 325 -9.26 -15.14 -10.53
CA GLU A 325 -9.47 -14.21 -9.44
C GLU A 325 -8.17 -13.83 -8.70
N LEU A 326 -7.13 -14.70 -8.68
CA LEU A 326 -5.89 -14.46 -7.94
C LEU A 326 -4.79 -13.83 -8.80
N THR A 327 -5.14 -12.84 -9.61
CA THR A 327 -4.18 -12.15 -10.48
C THR A 327 -4.12 -10.65 -10.20
N PRO A 328 -2.99 -9.98 -10.46
CA PRO A 328 -2.89 -8.54 -10.37
C PRO A 328 -3.96 -7.80 -11.19
N VAL A 329 -4.36 -8.34 -12.35
CA VAL A 329 -5.37 -7.74 -13.21
C VAL A 329 -6.75 -7.80 -12.55
N ALA A 330 -7.10 -8.91 -11.90
CA ALA A 330 -8.40 -9.07 -11.23
C ALA A 330 -8.58 -8.14 -10.03
N ALA A 331 -7.50 -7.91 -9.26
CA ALA A 331 -7.55 -7.09 -8.05
C ALA A 331 -7.37 -5.58 -8.31
N SER A 332 -6.72 -5.19 -9.42
CA SER A 332 -6.39 -3.78 -9.68
C SER A 332 -7.63 -2.90 -9.82
N GLY A 333 -7.64 -1.79 -9.12
CA GLY A 333 -8.76 -0.82 -9.10
C GLY A 333 -9.91 -1.21 -8.19
N THR A 334 -9.79 -2.29 -7.41
CA THR A 334 -10.80 -2.74 -6.46
C THR A 334 -10.29 -2.72 -5.02
N LEU A 335 -11.19 -2.59 -4.05
CA LEU A 335 -10.86 -2.74 -2.63
C LEU A 335 -10.80 -4.21 -2.20
N LYS A 336 -11.20 -5.14 -3.04
CA LYS A 336 -11.16 -6.57 -2.72
C LYS A 336 -9.72 -7.06 -2.56
N ILE A 337 -9.53 -7.90 -1.58
CA ILE A 337 -8.28 -8.65 -1.33
C ILE A 337 -8.61 -10.14 -1.49
N PRO A 338 -8.53 -10.68 -2.70
CA PRO A 338 -8.74 -12.12 -2.90
C PRO A 338 -7.63 -12.92 -2.21
N VAL A 339 -8.07 -13.94 -1.47
CA VAL A 339 -7.22 -14.90 -0.74
C VAL A 339 -7.60 -16.30 -1.21
N GLY A 340 -6.63 -17.02 -1.73
CA GLY A 340 -6.86 -18.38 -2.20
C GLY A 340 -5.63 -19.25 -2.06
N ARG A 341 -5.60 -20.39 -2.79
CA ARG A 341 -4.55 -21.40 -2.68
C ARG A 341 -4.39 -21.93 -1.24
N LEU A 342 -5.49 -21.86 -0.48
CA LEU A 342 -5.55 -22.37 0.89
C LEU A 342 -5.50 -23.90 0.87
N ARG A 343 -4.46 -24.46 1.45
CA ARG A 343 -4.32 -25.90 1.63
C ARG A 343 -3.35 -26.21 2.75
N LYS A 344 -3.49 -27.39 3.33
CA LYS A 344 -2.47 -27.95 4.25
C LYS A 344 -1.20 -28.29 3.47
N LEU A 345 -0.06 -28.04 4.08
CA LEU A 345 1.25 -28.39 3.53
C LEU A 345 1.73 -29.75 4.09
N GLU A 346 2.59 -30.45 3.35
CA GLU A 346 3.19 -31.72 3.78
C GLU A 346 4.12 -31.61 5.00
N MET A 347 4.45 -30.36 5.39
CA MET A 347 5.27 -30.07 6.58
C MET A 347 4.56 -30.39 7.89
N GLY A 348 3.25 -30.57 7.88
CA GLY A 348 2.44 -30.96 9.03
C GLY A 348 1.09 -30.26 9.11
N PRO A 349 0.22 -30.68 10.04
CA PRO A 349 -1.17 -30.24 10.07
C PRO A 349 -1.36 -28.74 10.41
N GLN A 350 -0.38 -28.12 11.06
CA GLN A 350 -0.40 -26.70 11.41
C GLN A 350 0.12 -25.79 10.28
N TYR A 351 0.65 -26.35 9.18
CA TYR A 351 1.22 -25.56 8.11
C TYR A 351 0.24 -25.40 6.96
N ILE A 352 0.02 -24.16 6.57
CA ILE A 352 -0.87 -23.80 5.46
C ILE A 352 -0.13 -22.97 4.42
N SER A 353 -0.55 -23.11 3.16
CA SER A 353 -0.27 -22.11 2.13
C SER A 353 -1.43 -21.15 2.02
N ALA A 354 -1.12 -19.91 1.62
CA ALA A 354 -2.08 -18.92 1.17
C ALA A 354 -1.48 -18.12 0.03
N PHE A 355 -2.34 -17.56 -0.82
CA PHE A 355 -1.95 -16.61 -1.85
C PHE A 355 -2.91 -15.42 -1.80
N THR A 356 -2.37 -14.21 -1.70
CA THR A 356 -3.17 -12.99 -1.67
C THR A 356 -2.78 -12.07 -2.80
N VAL A 357 -3.76 -11.29 -3.27
CA VAL A 357 -3.52 -10.20 -4.22
C VAL A 357 -4.25 -8.96 -3.74
N GLY A 358 -3.60 -7.80 -3.81
CA GLY A 358 -4.21 -6.55 -3.38
C GLY A 358 -3.70 -5.35 -4.16
N ASP A 359 -4.59 -4.39 -4.39
CA ASP A 359 -4.20 -3.13 -5.00
C ASP A 359 -3.43 -2.26 -4.01
N GLN A 360 -2.13 -2.17 -4.22
CA GLN A 360 -1.24 -1.44 -3.32
C GLN A 360 -1.49 0.08 -3.30
N LEU A 361 -2.14 0.66 -4.31
CA LEU A 361 -2.51 2.09 -4.29
C LEU A 361 -3.76 2.35 -3.45
N LEU A 362 -4.57 1.32 -3.20
CA LEU A 362 -5.75 1.36 -2.33
C LEU A 362 -5.38 0.97 -0.89
N TRP A 363 -5.52 -0.29 -0.50
CA TRP A 363 -5.21 -0.72 0.87
C TRP A 363 -3.75 -0.59 1.26
N GLY A 364 -2.84 -0.65 0.29
CA GLY A 364 -1.42 -0.42 0.53
C GLY A 364 -1.03 1.04 0.70
N ALA A 365 -1.92 2.02 0.47
CA ALA A 365 -1.57 3.44 0.49
C ALA A 365 -2.74 4.37 0.82
N ALA A 366 -3.67 4.62 -0.13
CA ALA A 366 -4.63 5.71 -0.03
C ALA A 366 -5.79 5.43 0.95
N GLU A 367 -6.32 4.21 0.96
CA GLU A 367 -7.52 3.88 1.72
C GLU A 367 -7.32 3.96 3.24
N PRO A 368 -6.21 3.48 3.83
CA PRO A 368 -5.96 3.68 5.26
C PRO A 368 -5.92 5.16 5.68
N LEU A 369 -5.33 6.03 4.86
CA LEU A 369 -5.28 7.47 5.15
C LEU A 369 -6.67 8.11 5.11
N ARG A 370 -7.46 7.77 4.09
CA ARG A 370 -8.83 8.24 3.93
C ARG A 370 -9.68 7.83 5.13
N ARG A 371 -9.61 6.56 5.51
CA ARG A 371 -10.38 6.01 6.64
C ARG A 371 -9.92 6.59 7.97
N MET A 372 -8.60 6.80 8.16
CA MET A 372 -8.09 7.50 9.34
C MET A 372 -8.64 8.93 9.44
N LEU A 373 -8.70 9.66 8.33
CA LEU A 373 -9.32 10.99 8.31
C LEU A 373 -10.80 10.92 8.74
N LYS A 374 -11.55 9.93 8.26
CA LYS A 374 -12.96 9.73 8.66
C LYS A 374 -13.09 9.41 10.14
N ILE A 375 -12.23 8.56 10.68
CA ILE A 375 -12.18 8.25 12.12
C ILE A 375 -11.91 9.53 12.92
N ALA A 376 -10.91 10.29 12.53
CA ALA A 376 -10.52 11.53 13.20
C ALA A 376 -11.61 12.62 13.19
N THR A 377 -12.48 12.58 12.17
CA THR A 377 -13.60 13.52 12.03
C THR A 377 -14.94 12.97 12.54
N GLY A 378 -14.94 11.75 13.12
CA GLY A 378 -16.14 11.11 13.66
C GLY A 378 -17.16 10.64 12.60
N ASN A 379 -16.68 10.35 11.40
CA ASN A 379 -17.51 9.91 10.26
C ASN A 379 -17.32 8.42 9.91
N LEU A 380 -16.60 7.66 10.74
CA LEU A 380 -16.38 6.20 10.60
C LEU A 380 -16.33 5.51 11.97
#